data_d9730756d4c0697332c8a1707e74e37b
#
_entry.id   d9730756d4c0697332c8a1707e74e37b
#
_cell.length_a   1.000
_cell.length_b   1.000
_cell.length_c   1.000
_cell.angle_alpha   90.00
_cell.angle_beta   90.00
_cell.angle_gamma   90.00
#
_symmetry.space_group_name_H-M   'P 1'
#
loop_
_entity.id
_entity.type
_entity.pdbx_description
1 polymer ?
#
loop_
_entity_poly.entity_id
_entity_poly.type
_entity_poly.pdbx_seq_one_letter_code
_entity_poly.pdbx_strand_id
1 'polypeptide(L)'
;RIMEVRKKPSRMIKMMRYAAILILPVAIAAYIFISQGNVIKPEIVVQNQVEEKLPVPVRKQAMLVLEDGSILQLQRVEGKKEVTSNAITNGNELVYSKKDSSENNVVVEYNTVVVPKGGEYHVMLADGTKVWFNEETQLRFPVDFVGDSREVFLSKGEIYLEVARDEKPPFIVH
;
A
#
# COMPACT_ATOMS: atom_id res chain seq x y z
N ARG A 1 -19.00 43.78 -86.19
CA ARG A 1 -19.93 42.72 -85.59
C ARG A 1 -19.02 41.66 -85.01
N ILE A 2 -18.79 41.75 -83.69
CA ILE A 2 -17.93 40.82 -82.91
C ILE A 2 -18.86 39.76 -82.32
N MET A 3 -18.67 38.50 -82.73
CA MET A 3 -19.43 37.39 -82.18
C MET A 3 -18.71 36.91 -80.89
N GLU A 4 -19.43 37.11 -79.79
CA GLU A 4 -19.00 36.60 -78.48
C GLU A 4 -19.33 35.11 -78.38
N VAL A 5 -18.33 34.27 -78.39
CA VAL A 5 -18.44 32.81 -78.21
C VAL A 5 -18.57 32.49 -76.75
N ARG A 6 -19.79 32.30 -76.28
CA ARG A 6 -20.12 31.90 -74.89
C ARG A 6 -19.74 30.44 -74.67
N LYS A 7 -18.55 30.22 -74.10
CA LYS A 7 -18.12 28.89 -73.70
C LYS A 7 -19.01 28.31 -72.59
N LYS A 8 -19.71 27.22 -72.84
CA LYS A 8 -20.48 26.50 -71.84
C LYS A 8 -19.53 25.96 -70.77
N PRO A 9 -19.80 26.12 -69.47
CA PRO A 9 -18.94 25.56 -68.42
C PRO A 9 -18.92 24.04 -68.52
N SER A 10 -17.71 23.47 -68.51
CA SER A 10 -17.49 22.02 -68.64
C SER A 10 -18.12 21.27 -67.47
N ARG A 11 -18.61 20.06 -67.69
CA ARG A 11 -19.19 19.16 -66.66
C ARG A 11 -18.28 19.01 -65.48
N MET A 12 -16.97 19.12 -65.66
CA MET A 12 -15.93 19.04 -64.64
C MET A 12 -16.05 20.16 -63.56
N ILE A 13 -16.41 21.40 -63.95
CA ILE A 13 -16.56 22.50 -63.00
C ILE A 13 -17.80 22.33 -62.10
N LYS A 14 -18.86 21.68 -62.63
CA LYS A 14 -20.04 21.34 -61.84
C LYS A 14 -19.73 20.25 -60.83
N MET A 15 -18.93 19.21 -61.17
CA MET A 15 -18.51 18.16 -60.24
C MET A 15 -17.60 18.72 -59.13
N MET A 16 -16.69 19.64 -59.41
CA MET A 16 -15.86 20.30 -58.42
C MET A 16 -16.67 21.07 -57.35
N ARG A 17 -17.81 21.66 -57.70
CA ARG A 17 -18.69 22.37 -56.74
C ARG A 17 -19.37 21.42 -55.75
N TYR A 18 -19.67 20.17 -56.17
CA TYR A 18 -20.28 19.19 -55.27
C TYR A 18 -19.23 18.47 -54.42
N ALA A 19 -17.99 18.32 -54.93
CA ALA A 19 -16.89 17.77 -54.16
C ALA A 19 -16.55 18.62 -52.92
N ALA A 20 -16.60 19.96 -53.06
CA ALA A 20 -16.36 20.87 -51.96
C ALA A 20 -17.41 20.75 -50.81
N ILE A 21 -18.67 20.46 -51.19
CA ILE A 21 -19.78 20.33 -50.22
C ILE A 21 -19.60 19.02 -49.38
N LEU A 22 -19.03 17.98 -49.95
CA LEU A 22 -18.80 16.69 -49.24
C LEU A 22 -17.51 16.69 -48.42
N ILE A 23 -16.46 17.39 -48.86
CA ILE A 23 -15.16 17.42 -48.17
C ILE A 23 -15.22 18.25 -46.89
N LEU A 24 -16.00 19.33 -46.87
CA LEU A 24 -16.07 20.25 -45.74
C LEU A 24 -16.66 19.60 -44.47
N PRO A 25 -17.79 18.88 -44.50
CA PRO A 25 -18.29 18.17 -43.31
C PRO A 25 -17.37 17.03 -42.86
N VAL A 26 -16.70 16.33 -43.78
CA VAL A 26 -15.75 15.30 -43.44
C VAL A 26 -14.51 15.89 -42.78
N ALA A 27 -14.00 17.03 -43.23
CA ALA A 27 -12.87 17.73 -42.63
C ALA A 27 -13.23 18.26 -41.23
N ILE A 28 -14.44 18.78 -41.06
CA ILE A 28 -14.93 19.23 -39.76
C ILE A 28 -15.10 18.06 -38.80
N ALA A 29 -15.66 16.95 -39.23
CA ALA A 29 -15.80 15.74 -38.43
C ALA A 29 -14.44 15.17 -38.03
N ALA A 30 -13.46 15.10 -38.94
CA ALA A 30 -12.10 14.71 -38.67
C ALA A 30 -11.40 15.66 -37.69
N TYR A 31 -11.57 16.98 -37.87
CA TYR A 31 -11.03 17.97 -36.94
C TYR A 31 -11.61 17.84 -35.54
N ILE A 32 -12.93 17.64 -35.40
CA ILE A 32 -13.58 17.41 -34.11
C ILE A 32 -13.07 16.09 -33.49
N PHE A 33 -12.95 15.02 -34.30
CA PHE A 33 -12.43 13.72 -33.83
C PHE A 33 -10.98 13.80 -33.36
N ILE A 34 -10.12 14.53 -34.08
CA ILE A 34 -8.72 14.75 -33.70
C ILE A 34 -8.62 15.71 -32.50
N SER A 35 -9.47 16.74 -32.46
CA SER A 35 -9.51 17.69 -31.36
C SER A 35 -10.10 17.10 -30.06
N GLN A 36 -10.95 16.08 -30.17
CA GLN A 36 -11.41 15.27 -29.02
C GLN A 36 -10.45 14.15 -28.68
N GLY A 37 -9.41 13.90 -29.50
CA GLY A 37 -8.37 12.93 -29.27
C GLY A 37 -7.44 13.36 -28.14
N ASN A 38 -7.61 12.72 -26.98
CA ASN A 38 -6.62 12.54 -25.92
C ASN A 38 -6.00 13.81 -25.31
N VAL A 39 -6.79 14.65 -24.73
CA VAL A 39 -6.37 15.27 -23.51
C VAL A 39 -6.54 14.23 -22.41
N ILE A 40 -5.51 13.39 -22.22
CA ILE A 40 -5.30 12.73 -20.94
C ILE A 40 -5.01 13.88 -19.97
N LYS A 41 -6.06 14.47 -19.45
CA LYS A 41 -5.94 15.28 -18.23
C LYS A 41 -5.44 14.30 -17.17
N PRO A 42 -4.31 14.56 -16.49
CA PRO A 42 -4.11 13.93 -15.21
C PRO A 42 -5.28 14.43 -14.37
N GLU A 43 -6.26 13.59 -14.20
CA GLU A 43 -7.33 13.79 -13.24
C GLU A 43 -6.66 13.69 -11.88
N ILE A 44 -6.18 14.84 -11.41
CA ILE A 44 -5.98 15.02 -9.97
C ILE A 44 -7.41 14.92 -9.44
N VAL A 45 -7.77 13.71 -9.04
CA VAL A 45 -8.98 13.47 -8.27
C VAL A 45 -8.75 14.11 -6.90
N VAL A 46 -8.90 15.43 -6.86
CA VAL A 46 -9.23 16.12 -5.62
C VAL A 46 -10.68 15.75 -5.35
N GLN A 47 -10.84 14.59 -4.78
CA GLN A 47 -12.10 14.13 -4.23
C GLN A 47 -12.38 14.91 -2.96
N ASN A 48 -12.71 16.21 -3.11
CA ASN A 48 -13.42 16.97 -2.10
C ASN A 48 -14.90 16.58 -2.15
N GLN A 49 -15.18 15.36 -1.79
CA GLN A 49 -16.47 15.04 -1.18
C GLN A 49 -16.24 15.03 0.32
N VAL A 50 -16.38 16.19 0.91
CA VAL A 50 -16.70 16.30 2.33
C VAL A 50 -18.12 15.76 2.49
N GLU A 51 -18.30 14.45 2.40
CA GLU A 51 -19.33 13.80 3.17
C GLU A 51 -18.85 13.92 4.62
N GLU A 52 -19.54 14.74 5.37
CA GLU A 52 -19.48 14.78 6.82
C GLU A 52 -20.00 13.47 7.39
N LYS A 53 -19.30 12.39 7.06
CA LYS A 53 -19.38 11.13 7.74
C LYS A 53 -18.74 11.38 9.10
N LEU A 54 -19.55 11.34 10.14
CA LEU A 54 -19.08 11.20 11.53
C LEU A 54 -17.77 10.41 11.51
N PRO A 55 -16.69 10.91 12.16
CA PRO A 55 -15.41 10.26 12.11
C PRO A 55 -15.58 8.84 12.68
N VAL A 56 -15.76 7.88 11.79
CA VAL A 56 -15.51 6.50 12.16
C VAL A 56 -14.05 6.52 12.61
N PRO A 57 -13.75 6.21 13.87
CA PRO A 57 -12.38 6.18 14.31
C PRO A 57 -11.64 5.23 13.35
N VAL A 58 -10.83 5.79 12.48
CA VAL A 58 -9.89 5.01 11.68
C VAL A 58 -8.99 4.39 12.73
N ARG A 59 -9.29 3.15 13.12
CA ARG A 59 -8.46 2.40 14.06
C ARG A 59 -7.11 2.28 13.39
N LYS A 60 -6.18 3.05 13.88
CA LYS A 60 -4.81 3.06 13.37
C LYS A 60 -4.20 1.72 13.73
N GLN A 61 -4.05 0.90 12.72
CA GLN A 61 -3.63 -0.48 12.85
C GLN A 61 -2.12 -0.55 13.01
N ALA A 62 -1.65 -1.42 13.89
CA ALA A 62 -0.26 -1.74 13.97
C ALA A 62 0.22 -2.37 12.66
N MET A 63 1.50 -2.20 12.35
CA MET A 63 2.16 -2.76 11.18
C MET A 63 3.32 -3.63 11.63
N LEU A 64 3.50 -4.76 10.96
CA LEU A 64 4.66 -5.62 11.07
C LEU A 64 5.54 -5.42 9.83
N VAL A 65 6.75 -4.97 10.03
CA VAL A 65 7.79 -4.88 8.99
C VAL A 65 8.69 -6.10 9.14
N LEU A 66 8.74 -6.92 8.12
CA LEU A 66 9.58 -8.10 8.06
C LEU A 66 11.02 -7.72 7.66
N GLU A 67 11.96 -8.64 7.85
CA GLU A 67 13.37 -8.41 7.51
C GLU A 67 13.59 -8.16 6.02
N ASP A 68 12.78 -8.75 5.14
CA ASP A 68 12.80 -8.52 3.69
C ASP A 68 12.24 -7.15 3.27
N GLY A 69 11.80 -6.32 4.24
CA GLY A 69 11.18 -5.03 4.03
C GLY A 69 9.70 -5.08 3.68
N SER A 70 9.09 -6.24 3.62
CA SER A 70 7.64 -6.35 3.41
C SER A 70 6.88 -5.85 4.63
N ILE A 71 5.73 -5.19 4.38
CA ILE A 71 4.91 -4.57 5.43
C ILE A 71 3.56 -5.27 5.47
N LEU A 72 3.23 -5.82 6.62
CA LEU A 72 1.96 -6.47 6.90
C LEU A 72 1.14 -5.61 7.86
N GLN A 73 -0.09 -5.29 7.50
CA GLN A 73 -1.01 -4.61 8.42
C GLN A 73 -1.60 -5.64 9.39
N LEU A 74 -1.37 -5.40 10.68
CA LEU A 74 -1.90 -6.22 11.76
C LEU A 74 -3.34 -5.78 12.06
N GLN A 75 -4.27 -6.30 11.28
CA GLN A 75 -5.70 -6.00 11.43
C GLN A 75 -6.28 -6.82 12.60
N ARG A 76 -7.23 -6.22 13.29
CA ARG A 76 -8.08 -6.96 14.22
C ARG A 76 -8.95 -7.93 13.41
N VAL A 77 -8.54 -9.20 13.35
CA VAL A 77 -9.30 -10.27 12.68
C VAL A 77 -10.05 -11.08 13.72
N GLU A 78 -11.25 -11.51 13.36
CA GLU A 78 -11.96 -12.51 14.16
C GLU A 78 -11.34 -13.88 13.88
N GLY A 79 -10.80 -14.51 14.93
CA GLY A 79 -10.14 -15.81 14.84
C GLY A 79 -8.63 -15.73 14.60
N LYS A 80 -8.02 -16.91 14.49
CA LYS A 80 -6.59 -17.06 14.27
C LYS A 80 -6.28 -16.97 12.78
N LYS A 81 -5.31 -16.12 12.41
CA LYS A 81 -4.79 -16.00 11.04
C LYS A 81 -3.27 -16.13 11.06
N GLU A 82 -2.75 -16.96 10.21
CA GLU A 82 -1.31 -17.07 9.97
C GLU A 82 -0.80 -15.78 9.29
N VAL A 83 0.26 -15.20 9.84
CA VAL A 83 0.91 -13.98 9.37
C VAL A 83 2.23 -14.33 8.69
N THR A 84 3.02 -15.19 9.33
CA THR A 84 4.26 -15.78 8.81
C THR A 84 4.32 -17.25 9.20
N SER A 85 5.29 -18.00 8.69
CA SER A 85 5.47 -19.44 9.00
C SER A 85 5.56 -19.75 10.50
N ASN A 86 5.92 -18.78 11.33
CA ASN A 86 6.10 -18.93 12.77
C ASN A 86 5.34 -17.88 13.60
N ALA A 87 4.46 -17.08 12.97
CA ALA A 87 3.66 -16.09 13.65
C ALA A 87 2.19 -16.15 13.24
N ILE A 88 1.32 -16.14 14.22
CA ILE A 88 -0.13 -16.07 14.04
C ILE A 88 -0.69 -14.83 14.73
N THR A 89 -1.68 -14.19 14.13
CA THR A 89 -2.44 -13.15 14.80
C THR A 89 -3.77 -13.71 15.31
N ASN A 90 -4.18 -13.26 16.50
CA ASN A 90 -5.44 -13.59 17.13
C ASN A 90 -6.10 -12.28 17.60
N GLY A 91 -6.73 -11.58 16.68
CA GLY A 91 -7.35 -10.29 16.99
C GLY A 91 -6.32 -9.16 17.22
N ASN A 92 -6.09 -8.77 18.47
CA ASN A 92 -5.16 -7.69 18.85
C ASN A 92 -3.77 -8.18 19.24
N GLU A 93 -3.52 -9.46 19.10
CA GLU A 93 -2.27 -10.07 19.54
C GLU A 93 -1.59 -10.78 18.39
N LEU A 94 -0.28 -10.60 18.28
CA LEU A 94 0.61 -11.36 17.41
C LEU A 94 1.42 -12.34 18.27
N VAL A 95 1.32 -13.63 17.97
CA VAL A 95 1.95 -14.70 18.72
C VAL A 95 3.03 -15.34 17.86
N TYR A 96 4.27 -15.26 18.30
CA TYR A 96 5.39 -15.99 17.72
C TYR A 96 5.53 -17.36 18.37
N SER A 97 5.82 -18.35 17.56
CA SER A 97 6.18 -19.69 18.01
C SER A 97 7.65 -19.95 17.73
N LYS A 98 8.31 -20.66 18.63
CA LYS A 98 9.70 -21.07 18.43
C LYS A 98 9.84 -21.84 17.12
N LYS A 99 10.82 -21.49 16.31
CA LYS A 99 11.13 -22.19 15.06
C LYS A 99 11.93 -23.47 15.40
N ASP A 100 11.47 -24.62 14.91
CA ASP A 100 12.25 -25.86 15.01
C ASP A 100 13.47 -25.76 14.07
N SER A 101 14.53 -25.13 14.57
CA SER A 101 15.80 -24.99 13.85
C SER A 101 16.61 -26.26 14.02
N SER A 102 16.48 -27.18 13.09
CA SER A 102 17.39 -28.37 13.01
C SER A 102 18.66 -28.10 12.19
N GLU A 103 18.89 -26.86 11.76
CA GLU A 103 20.06 -26.50 10.94
C GLU A 103 21.07 -25.65 11.72
N ASN A 104 22.36 -26.07 11.66
CA ASN A 104 23.49 -25.45 12.35
C ASN A 104 23.89 -24.04 11.84
N ASN A 105 23.06 -23.41 11.02
CA ASN A 105 23.33 -22.08 10.45
C ASN A 105 22.12 -21.18 10.67
N VAL A 106 21.90 -20.76 11.92
CA VAL A 106 20.78 -19.92 12.28
C VAL A 106 21.08 -18.47 11.92
N VAL A 107 20.54 -17.99 10.81
CA VAL A 107 20.47 -16.57 10.52
C VAL A 107 19.35 -15.99 11.40
N VAL A 108 19.70 -15.04 12.27
CA VAL A 108 18.73 -14.38 13.14
C VAL A 108 17.95 -13.35 12.30
N GLU A 109 16.71 -13.68 11.98
CA GLU A 109 15.77 -12.77 11.30
C GLU A 109 15.17 -11.78 12.32
N TYR A 110 15.06 -10.51 11.93
CA TYR A 110 14.47 -9.47 12.77
C TYR A 110 13.19 -8.90 12.14
N ASN A 111 12.17 -8.77 12.96
CA ASN A 111 10.95 -8.08 12.59
C ASN A 111 10.79 -6.80 13.41
N THR A 112 10.02 -5.85 12.87
CA THR A 112 9.72 -4.59 13.56
C THR A 112 8.22 -4.37 13.64
N VAL A 113 7.68 -4.19 14.84
CA VAL A 113 6.31 -3.73 15.04
C VAL A 113 6.31 -2.22 15.14
N VAL A 114 5.40 -1.60 14.39
CA VAL A 114 5.16 -0.15 14.40
C VAL A 114 3.71 0.10 14.77
N VAL A 115 3.49 0.78 15.88
CA VAL A 115 2.17 1.19 16.36
C VAL A 115 2.01 2.68 16.12
N PRO A 116 1.06 3.12 15.27
CA PRO A 116 0.83 4.54 15.01
C PRO A 116 0.11 5.24 16.17
N LYS A 117 0.02 6.56 16.08
CA LYS A 117 -0.69 7.40 17.05
C LYS A 117 -2.16 6.96 17.20
N GLY A 118 -2.62 6.76 18.42
CA GLY A 118 -3.97 6.28 18.75
C GLY A 118 -4.16 4.77 18.55
N GLY A 119 -3.07 4.03 18.35
CA GLY A 119 -3.05 2.57 18.31
C GLY A 119 -2.53 1.96 19.60
N GLU A 120 -2.87 0.72 19.84
CA GLU A 120 -2.31 -0.18 20.85
C GLU A 120 -2.21 -1.57 20.25
N TYR A 121 -1.20 -2.32 20.65
CA TYR A 121 -1.02 -3.69 20.15
C TYR A 121 -0.30 -4.56 21.16
N HIS A 122 -0.46 -5.88 21.04
CA HIS A 122 0.18 -6.85 21.89
C HIS A 122 0.96 -7.87 21.04
N VAL A 123 2.12 -8.25 21.53
CA VAL A 123 2.96 -9.28 20.90
C VAL A 123 3.42 -10.26 21.96
N MET A 124 3.29 -11.52 21.69
CA MET A 124 3.97 -12.58 22.44
C MET A 124 5.17 -13.05 21.61
N LEU A 125 6.37 -12.85 22.16
CA LEU A 125 7.63 -13.26 21.53
C LEU A 125 7.82 -14.78 21.61
N ALA A 126 8.78 -15.30 20.85
CA ALA A 126 9.04 -16.75 20.75
C ALA A 126 9.46 -17.41 22.08
N ASP A 127 10.02 -16.63 23.01
CA ASP A 127 10.36 -17.09 24.38
C ASP A 127 9.17 -17.07 25.35
N GLY A 128 8.00 -16.58 24.90
CA GLY A 128 6.80 -16.38 25.72
C GLY A 128 6.75 -15.04 26.44
N THR A 129 7.72 -14.14 26.24
CA THR A 129 7.68 -12.76 26.75
C THR A 129 6.53 -12.01 26.09
N LYS A 130 5.71 -11.36 26.90
CA LYS A 130 4.60 -10.53 26.40
C LYS A 130 4.99 -9.06 26.37
N VAL A 131 4.67 -8.41 25.27
CA VAL A 131 4.96 -7.00 25.00
C VAL A 131 3.66 -6.26 24.72
N TRP A 132 3.37 -5.22 25.48
CA TRP A 132 2.29 -4.28 25.23
C TRP A 132 2.89 -2.99 24.68
N PHE A 133 2.40 -2.60 23.52
CA PHE A 133 2.84 -1.40 22.82
C PHE A 133 1.84 -0.27 23.06
N ASN A 134 2.35 0.86 23.51
CA ASN A 134 1.60 2.11 23.51
C ASN A 134 1.63 2.74 22.10
N GLU A 135 0.87 3.82 21.89
CA GLU A 135 0.88 4.56 20.64
C GLU A 135 2.27 5.12 20.29
N GLU A 136 2.50 5.36 18.99
CA GLU A 136 3.75 5.91 18.45
C GLU A 136 5.01 5.11 18.82
N THR A 137 4.86 3.80 18.99
CA THR A 137 5.92 2.90 19.44
C THR A 137 6.46 2.08 18.28
N GLN A 138 7.79 1.91 18.26
CA GLN A 138 8.49 1.07 17.32
C GLN A 138 9.50 0.19 18.04
N LEU A 139 9.33 -1.14 17.95
CA LEU A 139 10.20 -2.16 18.53
C LEU A 139 10.66 -3.14 17.46
N ARG A 140 11.98 -3.33 17.39
CA ARG A 140 12.61 -4.38 16.58
C ARG A 140 13.02 -5.53 17.49
N PHE A 141 12.73 -6.74 17.10
CA PHE A 141 13.01 -7.96 17.88
C PHE A 141 13.32 -9.14 16.94
N PRO A 142 14.10 -10.11 17.39
CA PRO A 142 14.37 -11.31 16.61
C PRO A 142 13.15 -12.22 16.57
N VAL A 143 12.98 -12.90 15.45
CA VAL A 143 11.90 -13.87 15.23
C VAL A 143 12.05 -15.07 16.19
N ASP A 144 13.28 -15.43 16.52
CA ASP A 144 13.63 -16.39 17.58
C ASP A 144 14.89 -15.91 18.32
N PHE A 145 14.95 -16.17 19.61
CA PHE A 145 16.10 -15.81 20.41
C PHE A 145 17.16 -16.91 20.33
N VAL A 146 18.34 -16.53 19.83
CA VAL A 146 19.48 -17.44 19.66
C VAL A 146 20.71 -16.85 20.34
N GLY A 147 21.44 -17.64 21.11
CA GLY A 147 22.65 -17.21 21.80
C GLY A 147 22.47 -16.99 23.29
N ASP A 148 23.38 -16.18 23.86
CA ASP A 148 23.55 -16.01 25.30
C ASP A 148 22.76 -14.84 25.87
N SER A 149 21.95 -14.13 25.05
CA SER A 149 21.09 -13.01 25.45
C SER A 149 19.80 -13.00 24.63
N ARG A 150 18.74 -12.43 25.21
CA ARG A 150 17.47 -12.11 24.53
C ARG A 150 17.39 -10.61 24.37
N GLU A 151 17.65 -10.12 23.15
CA GLU A 151 17.79 -8.69 22.90
C GLU A 151 16.67 -8.16 22.02
N VAL A 152 16.10 -7.03 22.42
CA VAL A 152 15.12 -6.27 21.66
C VAL A 152 15.54 -4.80 21.60
N PHE A 153 15.09 -4.08 20.56
CA PHE A 153 15.53 -2.71 20.28
C PHE A 153 14.31 -1.77 20.18
N LEU A 154 14.14 -0.93 21.20
CA LEU A 154 13.08 0.09 21.24
C LEU A 154 13.60 1.37 20.59
N SER A 155 13.22 1.60 19.31
CA SER A 155 13.65 2.78 18.56
C SER A 155 12.88 4.04 18.93
N LYS A 156 11.60 3.90 19.32
CA LYS A 156 10.70 4.99 19.67
C LYS A 156 9.53 4.48 20.53
N GLY A 157 9.01 5.34 21.38
CA GLY A 157 7.77 5.13 22.12
C GLY A 157 7.96 4.41 23.45
N GLU A 158 6.93 3.69 23.88
CA GLU A 158 6.83 3.10 25.21
C GLU A 158 6.24 1.69 25.12
N ILE A 159 6.84 0.76 25.86
CA ILE A 159 6.38 -0.62 25.97
C ILE A 159 6.28 -1.05 27.42
N TYR A 160 5.33 -1.94 27.70
CA TYR A 160 5.31 -2.71 28.96
C TYR A 160 5.66 -4.15 28.64
N LEU A 161 6.50 -4.79 29.46
CA LEU A 161 7.02 -6.13 29.28
C LEU A 161 6.67 -7.02 30.46
N GLU A 162 6.11 -8.19 30.17
CA GLU A 162 6.12 -9.34 31.07
C GLU A 162 7.12 -10.36 30.53
N VAL A 163 8.36 -10.28 31.03
CA VAL A 163 9.44 -11.15 30.58
C VAL A 163 9.22 -12.57 31.05
N ALA A 164 9.26 -13.52 30.13
CA ALA A 164 9.19 -14.93 30.46
C ALA A 164 10.37 -15.32 31.38
N ARG A 165 10.04 -16.03 32.47
CA ARG A 165 11.04 -16.42 33.45
C ARG A 165 12.00 -17.41 32.84
N ASP A 166 13.21 -16.96 32.62
CA ASP A 166 14.35 -17.76 32.25
C ASP A 166 15.58 -17.15 32.93
N GLU A 167 16.29 -17.92 33.74
CA GLU A 167 17.45 -17.40 34.45
C GLU A 167 18.65 -17.20 33.52
N LYS A 168 18.66 -17.88 32.39
CA LYS A 168 19.64 -17.76 31.30
C LYS A 168 18.97 -18.15 29.99
N PRO A 169 19.07 -17.31 28.94
CA PRO A 169 19.81 -16.05 28.78
C PRO A 169 19.07 -14.81 29.34
N PRO A 170 19.79 -13.75 29.76
CA PRO A 170 19.17 -12.50 30.22
C PRO A 170 18.39 -11.83 29.11
N PHE A 171 17.35 -11.04 29.50
CA PHE A 171 16.57 -10.22 28.58
C PHE A 171 17.07 -8.79 28.61
N ILE A 172 17.41 -8.21 27.45
CA ILE A 172 18.02 -6.88 27.32
C ILE A 172 17.17 -6.04 26.38
N VAL A 173 16.86 -4.82 26.81
CA VAL A 173 16.20 -3.79 25.98
C VAL A 173 17.19 -2.68 25.70
N HIS A 174 17.42 -2.40 24.43
CA HIS A 174 18.25 -1.30 23.93
C HIS A 174 17.41 -0.08 23.56
#